data_ebfce1c96dae02112eba6cc6e73b6972
#
_entry.id   ebfce1c96dae02112eba6cc6e73b6972
#
_cell.length_a   1.000
_cell.length_b   1.000
_cell.length_c   1.000
_cell.angle_alpha   90.00
_cell.angle_beta   90.00
_cell.angle_gamma   90.00
#
_symmetry.space_group_name_H-M   'P 1'
#
loop_
_entity.id
_entity.type
_entity.pdbx_description
1 polymer ?
#
loop_
_entity_poly.entity_id
_entity_poly.type
_entity_poly.pdbx_seq_one_letter_code
_entity_poly.pdbx_strand_id
1 'polypeptide(L)'
;KKFNKKLIPEGQQKWNLESVCDSMRRCVEQFRKSYPTCSKNFDKVIQTELKYFKILEKNCSSMAKVMFGDVSENVVQQLSEVVKDSKDDRNVYSVSYWQVVRCYSSYLRIADPDKLLGDPNRYYENEIKLTEYFESGAVRERLLFEHLKEIMFWAKPEDKGEIDKCIAYLRPAYVDVIHELWADLEKQFQENNLKPSNVYPKLSGEDTTGKVVDLNSFKGSWVFLDIWATWCIPCCGEIPFVSAMEKKLEGEEVVFLSISVDEDKRR
;
A
#
# COMPACT_ATOMS: atom_id res chain seq x y z
N LYS A 1 -18.17 4.58 -22.67
CA LYS A 1 -18.68 5.80 -22.03
C LYS A 1 -17.49 6.66 -21.65
N LYS A 2 -17.42 7.92 -22.17
CA LYS A 2 -16.37 8.88 -21.88
C LYS A 2 -16.37 9.18 -20.38
N PHE A 3 -15.27 8.92 -19.69
CA PHE A 3 -15.06 9.36 -18.32
C PHE A 3 -15.15 10.88 -18.29
N ASN A 4 -16.15 11.37 -17.57
CA ASN A 4 -16.38 12.81 -17.41
C ASN A 4 -15.30 13.35 -16.47
N LYS A 5 -14.42 14.19 -16.97
CA LYS A 5 -13.32 14.86 -16.28
C LYS A 5 -13.75 15.88 -15.18
N LYS A 6 -14.97 15.76 -14.65
CA LYS A 6 -15.55 16.68 -13.66
C LYS A 6 -15.90 15.92 -12.36
N LEU A 7 -14.89 15.54 -11.60
CA LEU A 7 -15.06 15.10 -10.22
C LEU A 7 -14.13 15.83 -9.23
N ILE A 8 -13.72 17.05 -9.59
CA ILE A 8 -13.17 17.99 -8.61
C ILE A 8 -14.20 19.13 -8.56
N PRO A 9 -14.86 19.39 -7.42
CA PRO A 9 -15.74 20.56 -7.29
C PRO A 9 -14.93 21.81 -7.61
N GLU A 10 -15.39 22.60 -8.58
CA GLU A 10 -14.93 23.97 -8.77
C GLU A 10 -15.25 24.75 -7.50
N GLY A 11 -14.22 25.02 -6.67
CA GLY A 11 -14.39 25.73 -5.40
C GLY A 11 -13.51 25.24 -4.26
N GLN A 12 -12.70 24.20 -4.45
CA GLN A 12 -11.66 23.91 -3.47
C GLN A 12 -10.64 25.04 -3.49
N GLN A 13 -10.70 25.87 -2.45
CA GLN A 13 -9.68 26.85 -2.10
C GLN A 13 -8.32 26.18 -2.27
N LYS A 14 -7.52 26.65 -3.24
CA LYS A 14 -6.14 26.18 -3.41
C LYS A 14 -5.44 26.40 -2.07
N TRP A 15 -5.22 25.34 -1.32
CA TRP A 15 -4.46 25.41 -0.07
C TRP A 15 -3.10 26.03 -0.40
N ASN A 16 -2.82 27.16 0.21
CA ASN A 16 -1.49 27.75 0.08
C ASN A 16 -0.58 26.95 1.01
N LEU A 17 0.28 26.12 0.41
CA LEU A 17 1.23 25.25 1.12
C LEU A 17 2.04 26.02 2.15
N GLU A 18 2.50 27.23 1.85
CA GLU A 18 3.25 28.06 2.78
C GLU A 18 2.39 28.45 3.98
N SER A 19 1.14 28.85 3.75
CA SER A 19 0.21 29.17 4.84
C SER A 19 -0.05 27.98 5.77
N VAL A 20 -0.15 26.76 5.22
CA VAL A 20 -0.26 25.54 6.03
C VAL A 20 1.01 25.30 6.84
N CYS A 21 2.19 25.37 6.22
CA CYS A 21 3.47 25.22 6.90
C CYS A 21 3.66 26.27 8.01
N ASP A 22 3.25 27.52 7.77
CA ASP A 22 3.33 28.59 8.77
C ASP A 22 2.35 28.37 9.93
N SER A 23 1.17 27.80 9.64
CA SER A 23 0.24 27.40 10.67
C SER A 23 0.81 26.27 11.54
N MET A 24 1.42 25.26 10.91
CA MET A 24 2.12 24.19 11.63
C MET A 24 3.23 24.74 12.50
N ARG A 25 4.07 25.67 11.99
CA ARG A 25 5.13 26.32 12.79
C ARG A 25 4.57 27.07 13.99
N ARG A 26 3.50 27.85 13.80
CA ARG A 26 2.84 28.56 14.92
C ARG A 26 2.31 27.61 15.98
N CYS A 27 1.71 26.50 15.58
CA CYS A 27 1.25 25.46 16.53
C CYS A 27 2.43 24.89 17.32
N VAL A 28 3.55 24.59 16.67
CA VAL A 28 4.77 24.10 17.32
C VAL A 28 5.35 25.12 18.29
N GLU A 29 5.37 26.40 17.91
CA GLU A 29 5.85 27.49 18.78
C GLU A 29 4.95 27.66 20.01
N GLN A 30 3.63 27.58 19.86
CA GLN A 30 2.69 27.61 20.98
C GLN A 30 2.90 26.40 21.90
N PHE A 31 3.06 25.21 21.33
CA PHE A 31 3.36 24.00 22.08
C PHE A 31 4.64 24.16 22.91
N ARG A 32 5.73 24.68 22.32
CA ARG A 32 6.99 24.93 23.01
C ARG A 32 6.86 25.93 24.15
N LYS A 33 6.04 26.97 24.00
CA LYS A 33 5.77 27.93 25.09
C LYS A 33 5.08 27.25 26.26
N SER A 34 4.17 26.31 25.97
CA SER A 34 3.43 25.55 26.99
C SER A 34 4.30 24.46 27.63
N TYR A 35 5.28 23.92 26.88
CA TYR A 35 6.15 22.81 27.29
C TYR A 35 7.62 23.12 27.02
N PRO A 36 8.23 24.04 27.79
CA PRO A 36 9.60 24.53 27.55
C PRO A 36 10.68 23.46 27.72
N THR A 37 10.37 22.35 28.40
CA THR A 37 11.26 21.19 28.59
C THR A 37 11.22 20.19 27.40
N CYS A 38 10.50 20.53 26.32
CA CYS A 38 10.42 19.67 25.17
C CYS A 38 11.82 19.36 24.60
N SER A 39 12.08 18.08 24.30
CA SER A 39 13.43 17.63 23.94
C SER A 39 13.86 18.14 22.56
N LYS A 40 15.18 18.30 22.37
CA LYS A 40 15.77 18.61 21.05
C LYS A 40 15.41 17.57 19.97
N ASN A 41 15.06 16.34 20.37
CA ASN A 41 14.60 15.29 19.45
C ASN A 41 13.25 15.63 18.83
N PHE A 42 12.33 16.23 19.60
CA PHE A 42 11.05 16.71 19.07
C PHE A 42 11.26 17.75 17.96
N ASP A 43 12.17 18.70 18.17
CA ASP A 43 12.49 19.73 17.17
C ASP A 43 12.96 19.12 15.85
N LYS A 44 13.82 18.11 15.94
CA LYS A 44 14.34 17.43 14.78
C LYS A 44 13.22 16.70 13.99
N VAL A 45 12.34 16.00 14.70
CA VAL A 45 11.19 15.34 14.08
C VAL A 45 10.28 16.34 13.37
N ILE A 46 9.99 17.49 14.00
CA ILE A 46 9.16 18.54 13.39
C ILE A 46 9.82 19.16 12.15
N GLN A 47 11.14 19.39 12.18
CA GLN A 47 11.86 19.88 11.00
C GLN A 47 11.80 18.89 9.85
N THR A 48 11.96 17.60 10.15
CA THR A 48 11.82 16.52 9.16
C THR A 48 10.40 16.48 8.61
N GLU A 49 9.38 16.54 9.48
CA GLU A 49 7.97 16.57 9.08
C GLU A 49 7.70 17.71 8.10
N LEU A 50 8.09 18.93 8.42
CA LEU A 50 7.91 20.10 7.56
C LEU A 50 8.67 20.00 6.22
N LYS A 51 9.87 19.43 6.23
CA LYS A 51 10.66 19.18 5.01
C LYS A 51 9.90 18.26 4.06
N TYR A 52 9.50 17.09 4.55
CA TYR A 52 8.90 16.05 3.73
C TYR A 52 7.44 16.33 3.40
N PHE A 53 6.70 17.01 4.27
CA PHE A 53 5.37 17.52 3.94
C PHE A 53 5.41 18.41 2.69
N LYS A 54 6.38 19.32 2.59
CA LYS A 54 6.55 20.15 1.38
C LYS A 54 6.87 19.33 0.14
N ILE A 55 7.66 18.27 0.26
CA ILE A 55 7.99 17.38 -0.87
C ILE A 55 6.71 16.66 -1.34
N LEU A 56 5.92 16.12 -0.41
CA LEU A 56 4.67 15.44 -0.71
C LEU A 56 3.69 16.37 -1.42
N GLU A 57 3.44 17.54 -0.86
CA GLU A 57 2.48 18.51 -1.42
C GLU A 57 2.88 19.01 -2.80
N LYS A 58 4.16 19.31 -3.02
CA LYS A 58 4.66 19.71 -4.33
C LYS A 58 4.51 18.63 -5.39
N ASN A 59 4.60 17.37 -5.00
CA ASN A 59 4.60 16.22 -5.91
C ASN A 59 3.31 15.40 -5.82
N CYS A 60 2.27 15.88 -5.13
CA CYS A 60 1.02 15.15 -4.89
C CYS A 60 0.42 14.56 -6.18
N SER A 61 0.35 15.34 -7.25
CA SER A 61 -0.14 14.88 -8.56
C SER A 61 0.76 13.85 -9.25
N SER A 62 2.03 13.77 -8.84
CA SER A 62 3.02 12.84 -9.39
C SER A 62 3.17 11.57 -8.54
N MET A 63 2.69 11.57 -7.28
CA MET A 63 2.88 10.44 -6.37
C MET A 63 2.24 9.15 -6.89
N ALA A 64 1.06 9.23 -7.51
CA ALA A 64 0.45 8.07 -8.16
C ALA A 64 1.32 7.56 -9.33
N LYS A 65 1.95 8.45 -10.09
CA LYS A 65 2.83 8.09 -11.21
C LYS A 65 4.13 7.44 -10.75
N VAL A 66 4.61 7.77 -9.54
CA VAL A 66 5.77 7.12 -8.92
C VAL A 66 5.57 5.61 -8.83
N MET A 67 4.36 5.17 -8.45
CA MET A 67 4.01 3.75 -8.35
C MET A 67 4.02 3.02 -9.69
N PHE A 68 3.98 3.76 -10.81
CA PHE A 68 4.01 3.21 -12.17
C PHE A 68 5.30 3.54 -12.93
N GLY A 69 6.32 4.12 -12.25
CA GLY A 69 7.60 4.49 -12.86
C GLY A 69 7.55 5.70 -13.81
N ASP A 70 6.38 6.32 -14.01
CA ASP A 70 6.20 7.48 -14.90
C ASP A 70 6.42 8.80 -14.15
N VAL A 71 7.66 9.07 -13.78
CA VAL A 71 8.05 10.28 -13.03
C VAL A 71 9.28 10.96 -13.65
N SER A 72 9.34 12.29 -13.50
CA SER A 72 10.50 13.07 -13.91
C SER A 72 11.69 12.87 -12.98
N GLU A 73 12.91 12.99 -13.52
CA GLU A 73 14.17 12.90 -12.75
C GLU A 73 14.19 13.86 -11.55
N ASN A 74 13.63 15.06 -11.67
CA ASN A 74 13.55 16.01 -10.57
C ASN A 74 12.71 15.50 -9.40
N VAL A 75 11.59 14.81 -9.66
CA VAL A 75 10.78 14.19 -8.61
C VAL A 75 11.55 13.06 -7.96
N VAL A 76 12.20 12.19 -8.74
CA VAL A 76 13.04 11.10 -8.24
C VAL A 76 14.15 11.63 -7.35
N GLN A 77 14.84 12.70 -7.77
CA GLN A 77 15.89 13.32 -6.98
C GLN A 77 15.37 13.85 -5.63
N GLN A 78 14.20 14.50 -5.61
CA GLN A 78 13.59 14.97 -4.36
C GLN A 78 13.19 13.81 -3.44
N LEU A 79 12.64 12.72 -3.99
CA LEU A 79 12.27 11.55 -3.22
C LEU A 79 13.50 10.83 -2.67
N SER A 80 14.60 10.76 -3.42
CA SER A 80 15.84 10.09 -3.01
C SER A 80 16.51 10.71 -1.77
N GLU A 81 16.15 11.95 -1.39
CA GLU A 81 16.64 12.58 -0.15
C GLU A 81 16.34 11.75 1.10
N VAL A 82 15.30 10.90 1.09
CA VAL A 82 14.98 10.00 2.20
C VAL A 82 16.11 9.03 2.52
N VAL A 83 16.88 8.63 1.50
CA VAL A 83 18.02 7.72 1.67
C VAL A 83 19.11 8.37 2.53
N LYS A 84 19.45 9.63 2.24
CA LYS A 84 20.44 10.38 3.01
C LYS A 84 20.00 10.63 4.45
N ASP A 85 18.70 10.88 4.63
CA ASP A 85 18.13 11.17 5.94
C ASP A 85 17.85 9.89 6.75
N SER A 86 17.93 8.71 6.15
CA SER A 86 17.67 7.43 6.84
C SER A 86 18.66 7.11 7.97
N LYS A 87 19.85 7.73 7.94
CA LYS A 87 20.86 7.63 8.99
C LYS A 87 20.43 8.23 10.35
N ASP A 88 19.37 9.04 10.37
CA ASP A 88 18.83 9.61 11.61
C ASP A 88 17.59 8.82 12.03
N ASP A 89 17.75 7.95 13.01
CA ASP A 89 16.70 7.06 13.52
C ASP A 89 15.44 7.80 13.98
N ARG A 90 15.57 9.09 14.35
CA ARG A 90 14.41 9.91 14.78
C ARG A 90 13.42 10.16 13.65
N ASN A 91 13.86 10.03 12.40
CA ASN A 91 13.01 10.24 11.23
C ASN A 91 11.88 9.19 11.11
N VAL A 92 11.98 8.04 11.79
CA VAL A 92 10.88 7.07 11.89
C VAL A 92 9.60 7.65 12.50
N TYR A 93 9.71 8.73 13.27
CA TYR A 93 8.56 9.39 13.91
C TYR A 93 7.89 10.45 13.05
N SER A 94 8.46 10.79 11.88
CA SER A 94 7.86 11.73 10.93
C SER A 94 6.95 10.98 9.95
N VAL A 95 5.67 11.36 9.94
CA VAL A 95 4.66 10.75 9.05
C VAL A 95 4.96 11.08 7.60
N SER A 96 5.26 12.35 7.31
CA SER A 96 5.55 12.79 5.94
C SER A 96 6.85 12.18 5.40
N TYR A 97 7.90 12.07 6.23
CA TYR A 97 9.11 11.36 5.86
C TYR A 97 8.80 9.91 5.48
N TRP A 98 8.00 9.23 6.31
CA TRP A 98 7.65 7.84 6.09
C TRP A 98 6.85 7.62 4.81
N GLN A 99 5.93 8.51 4.49
CA GLN A 99 5.19 8.46 3.22
C GLN A 99 6.14 8.58 2.02
N VAL A 100 7.14 9.47 2.08
CA VAL A 100 8.13 9.59 1.00
C VAL A 100 9.03 8.35 0.91
N VAL A 101 9.42 7.75 2.06
CA VAL A 101 10.16 6.46 2.09
C VAL A 101 9.37 5.38 1.33
N ARG A 102 8.09 5.22 1.62
CA ARG A 102 7.22 4.25 0.94
C ARG A 102 7.11 4.51 -0.57
N CYS A 103 6.91 5.75 -0.97
CA CYS A 103 6.85 6.11 -2.38
C CYS A 103 8.17 5.83 -3.09
N TYR A 104 9.29 6.19 -2.49
CA TYR A 104 10.61 5.96 -3.07
C TYR A 104 10.96 4.47 -3.15
N SER A 105 10.62 3.68 -2.14
CA SER A 105 10.81 2.23 -2.18
C SER A 105 9.99 1.56 -3.29
N SER A 106 8.75 2.02 -3.52
CA SER A 106 7.93 1.55 -4.65
C SER A 106 8.55 1.91 -6.00
N TYR A 107 9.11 3.12 -6.12
CA TYR A 107 9.84 3.53 -7.31
C TYR A 107 11.08 2.64 -7.57
N LEU A 108 11.87 2.35 -6.55
CA LEU A 108 13.08 1.53 -6.70
C LEU A 108 12.77 0.14 -7.27
N ARG A 109 11.65 -0.48 -6.89
CA ARG A 109 11.23 -1.77 -7.44
C ARG A 109 11.02 -1.74 -8.96
N ILE A 110 10.63 -0.60 -9.51
CA ILE A 110 10.36 -0.43 -10.94
C ILE A 110 11.61 0.04 -11.68
N ALA A 111 12.38 0.94 -11.06
CA ALA A 111 13.53 1.57 -11.69
C ALA A 111 14.74 0.63 -11.86
N ASP A 112 14.87 -0.37 -10.99
CA ASP A 112 15.97 -1.34 -11.02
C ASP A 112 15.46 -2.78 -10.81
N PRO A 113 14.57 -3.26 -11.71
CA PRO A 113 13.94 -4.56 -11.54
C PRO A 113 14.96 -5.72 -11.59
N ASP A 114 15.98 -5.62 -12.42
CA ASP A 114 17.01 -6.68 -12.55
C ASP A 114 17.81 -6.86 -11.26
N LYS A 115 18.06 -5.78 -10.54
CA LYS A 115 18.78 -5.80 -9.28
C LYS A 115 17.90 -6.18 -8.09
N LEU A 116 16.65 -5.71 -8.08
CA LEU A 116 15.74 -5.86 -6.95
C LEU A 116 14.77 -7.03 -7.11
N LEU A 117 14.34 -7.33 -8.35
CA LEU A 117 13.32 -8.34 -8.61
C LEU A 117 13.89 -9.62 -9.24
N GLY A 118 15.15 -9.68 -9.53
CA GLY A 118 15.94 -10.73 -10.22
C GLY A 118 15.25 -12.08 -10.45
N ASP A 119 14.91 -12.81 -9.38
CA ASP A 119 14.10 -14.02 -9.42
C ASP A 119 12.76 -13.75 -8.68
N PRO A 120 11.61 -13.81 -9.36
CA PRO A 120 10.29 -13.67 -8.71
C PRO A 120 10.05 -14.67 -7.57
N ASN A 121 10.74 -15.82 -7.58
CA ASN A 121 10.63 -16.82 -6.53
C ASN A 121 11.43 -16.46 -5.27
N ARG A 122 12.23 -15.39 -5.32
CA ARG A 122 13.04 -14.89 -4.19
C ARG A 122 12.48 -13.59 -3.62
N TYR A 123 11.18 -13.50 -3.52
CA TYR A 123 10.48 -12.29 -3.12
C TYR A 123 11.00 -11.71 -1.80
N TYR A 124 11.19 -12.54 -0.79
CA TYR A 124 11.68 -12.12 0.53
C TYR A 124 13.14 -11.61 0.50
N GLU A 125 14.02 -12.27 -0.27
CA GLU A 125 15.40 -11.79 -0.45
C GLU A 125 15.43 -10.43 -1.16
N ASN A 126 14.52 -10.20 -2.10
CA ASN A 126 14.42 -8.94 -2.83
C ASN A 126 13.97 -7.80 -1.90
N GLU A 127 13.11 -8.08 -0.91
CA GLU A 127 12.72 -7.08 0.09
C GLU A 127 13.92 -6.70 0.99
N ILE A 128 14.74 -7.66 1.41
CA ILE A 128 15.97 -7.35 2.15
C ILE A 128 16.86 -6.44 1.32
N LYS A 129 17.13 -6.79 0.04
CA LYS A 129 17.96 -5.98 -0.86
C LYS A 129 17.42 -4.58 -1.08
N LEU A 130 16.08 -4.44 -1.21
CA LEU A 130 15.44 -3.13 -1.33
C LEU A 130 15.76 -2.25 -0.12
N THR A 131 15.72 -2.83 1.08
CA THR A 131 16.03 -2.06 2.29
C THR A 131 17.50 -1.66 2.38
N GLU A 132 18.40 -2.32 1.66
CA GLU A 132 19.83 -2.01 1.63
C GLU A 132 20.17 -0.68 0.94
N TYR A 133 19.22 -0.09 0.20
CA TYR A 133 19.36 1.28 -0.30
C TYR A 133 19.35 2.33 0.83
N PHE A 134 18.82 1.97 2.00
CA PHE A 134 18.74 2.85 3.16
C PHE A 134 19.89 2.52 4.14
N GLU A 135 20.36 3.53 4.85
CA GLU A 135 21.37 3.34 5.90
C GLU A 135 20.86 2.37 6.97
N SER A 136 21.78 1.61 7.58
CA SER A 136 21.43 0.72 8.69
C SER A 136 20.88 1.51 9.86
N GLY A 137 19.78 1.06 10.46
CA GLY A 137 19.14 1.72 11.58
C GLY A 137 17.63 1.57 11.60
N ALA A 138 16.97 2.38 12.42
CA ALA A 138 15.54 2.26 12.68
C ALA A 138 14.67 2.46 11.42
N VAL A 139 15.08 3.30 10.47
CA VAL A 139 14.34 3.52 9.22
C VAL A 139 14.34 2.27 8.36
N ARG A 140 15.53 1.66 8.16
CA ARG A 140 15.69 0.43 7.38
C ARG A 140 14.91 -0.73 7.99
N GLU A 141 15.04 -0.93 9.29
CA GLU A 141 14.33 -1.99 10.00
C GLU A 141 12.81 -1.81 9.91
N ARG A 142 12.31 -0.60 10.09
CA ARG A 142 10.89 -0.30 9.94
C ARG A 142 10.41 -0.56 8.51
N LEU A 143 11.21 -0.21 7.50
CA LEU A 143 10.84 -0.45 6.11
C LEU A 143 10.68 -1.95 5.84
N LEU A 144 11.64 -2.76 6.27
CA LEU A 144 11.55 -4.21 6.15
C LEU A 144 10.35 -4.78 6.91
N PHE A 145 10.10 -4.31 8.13
CA PHE A 145 8.95 -4.72 8.93
C PHE A 145 7.61 -4.41 8.25
N GLU A 146 7.44 -3.20 7.70
CA GLU A 146 6.20 -2.83 6.99
C GLU A 146 6.01 -3.67 5.73
N HIS A 147 7.08 -3.91 4.97
CA HIS A 147 7.03 -4.77 3.79
C HIS A 147 6.69 -6.21 4.15
N LEU A 148 7.29 -6.77 5.21
CA LEU A 148 6.93 -8.12 5.67
C LEU A 148 5.45 -8.24 6.02
N LYS A 149 4.87 -7.25 6.71
CA LYS A 149 3.42 -7.27 7.00
C LYS A 149 2.57 -7.26 5.72
N GLU A 150 2.97 -6.49 4.72
CA GLU A 150 2.27 -6.45 3.43
C GLU A 150 2.36 -7.80 2.71
N ILE A 151 3.54 -8.42 2.70
CA ILE A 151 3.78 -9.73 2.09
C ILE A 151 3.01 -10.83 2.80
N MET A 152 3.00 -10.82 4.13
CA MET A 152 2.33 -11.84 4.94
C MET A 152 0.83 -11.94 4.64
N PHE A 153 0.22 -10.90 4.08
CA PHE A 153 -1.16 -10.98 3.60
C PHE A 153 -1.35 -12.02 2.48
N TRP A 154 -0.30 -12.30 1.70
CA TRP A 154 -0.30 -13.27 0.60
C TRP A 154 0.52 -14.52 0.91
N ALA A 155 1.07 -14.61 2.13
CA ALA A 155 1.97 -15.67 2.52
C ALA A 155 1.27 -17.04 2.53
N LYS A 156 2.06 -18.09 2.24
CA LYS A 156 1.65 -19.49 2.32
C LYS A 156 2.41 -20.20 3.44
N PRO A 157 1.98 -21.37 3.88
CA PRO A 157 2.67 -22.12 4.95
C PRO A 157 4.16 -22.37 4.66
N GLU A 158 4.51 -22.60 3.40
CA GLU A 158 5.89 -22.83 2.94
C GLU A 158 6.80 -21.62 3.06
N ASP A 159 6.25 -20.40 3.16
CA ASP A 159 7.04 -19.16 3.21
C ASP A 159 7.66 -18.90 4.59
N LYS A 160 7.29 -19.68 5.62
CA LYS A 160 7.78 -19.46 6.98
C LYS A 160 9.29 -19.35 7.07
N GLY A 161 10.03 -20.24 6.41
CA GLY A 161 11.50 -20.25 6.44
C GLY A 161 12.13 -19.00 5.83
N GLU A 162 11.47 -18.39 4.85
CA GLU A 162 11.93 -17.12 4.23
C GLU A 162 11.62 -15.93 5.14
N ILE A 163 10.46 -15.93 5.77
CA ILE A 163 10.09 -14.90 6.76
C ILE A 163 11.06 -14.96 7.95
N ASP A 164 11.40 -16.16 8.45
CA ASP A 164 12.36 -16.33 9.54
C ASP A 164 13.76 -15.75 9.19
N LYS A 165 14.19 -15.84 7.93
CA LYS A 165 15.43 -15.18 7.48
C LYS A 165 15.33 -13.64 7.55
N CYS A 166 14.18 -13.07 7.20
CA CYS A 166 13.96 -11.62 7.26
C CYS A 166 13.93 -11.11 8.70
N ILE A 167 13.36 -11.87 9.63
CA ILE A 167 13.28 -11.54 11.06
C ILE A 167 14.66 -11.27 11.65
N ALA A 168 15.71 -11.94 11.18
CA ALA A 168 17.07 -11.76 11.64
C ALA A 168 17.61 -10.31 11.46
N TYR A 169 16.98 -9.51 10.62
CA TYR A 169 17.33 -8.10 10.37
C TYR A 169 16.48 -7.11 11.19
N LEU A 170 15.57 -7.61 12.05
CA LEU A 170 14.63 -6.79 12.80
C LEU A 170 15.00 -6.75 14.29
N ARG A 171 14.66 -5.64 14.94
CA ARG A 171 14.71 -5.54 16.41
C ARG A 171 13.64 -6.39 17.08
N PRO A 172 13.85 -6.86 18.33
CA PRO A 172 12.93 -7.76 19.03
C PRO A 172 11.48 -7.33 19.00
N ALA A 173 11.18 -6.03 19.18
CA ALA A 173 9.81 -5.53 19.20
C ALA A 173 9.07 -5.73 17.86
N TYR A 174 9.77 -5.76 16.72
CA TYR A 174 9.17 -6.07 15.42
C TYR A 174 9.05 -7.58 15.22
N VAL A 175 10.03 -8.34 15.72
CA VAL A 175 10.03 -9.81 15.67
C VAL A 175 8.79 -10.36 16.37
N ASP A 176 8.49 -9.87 17.57
CA ASP A 176 7.33 -10.30 18.35
C ASP A 176 6.02 -10.10 17.56
N VAL A 177 5.84 -8.95 16.93
CA VAL A 177 4.66 -8.65 16.10
C VAL A 177 4.57 -9.57 14.88
N ILE A 178 5.70 -9.86 14.21
CA ILE A 178 5.69 -10.79 13.06
C ILE A 178 5.34 -12.19 13.51
N HIS A 179 5.82 -12.65 14.66
CA HIS A 179 5.47 -13.96 15.20
C HIS A 179 3.98 -14.06 15.55
N GLU A 180 3.39 -13.02 16.15
CA GLU A 180 1.95 -12.98 16.43
C GLU A 180 1.13 -13.05 15.13
N LEU A 181 1.48 -12.24 14.13
CA LEU A 181 0.81 -12.26 12.83
C LEU A 181 0.94 -13.63 12.15
N TRP A 182 2.11 -14.27 12.24
CA TRP A 182 2.32 -15.59 11.68
C TRP A 182 1.46 -16.65 12.37
N ALA A 183 1.38 -16.61 13.70
CA ALA A 183 0.54 -17.54 14.45
C ALA A 183 -0.95 -17.43 14.06
N ASP A 184 -1.43 -16.21 13.81
CA ASP A 184 -2.79 -15.99 13.32
C ASP A 184 -2.99 -16.56 11.91
N LEU A 185 -1.98 -16.40 11.02
CA LEU A 185 -2.01 -17.00 9.69
C LEU A 185 -1.98 -18.53 9.74
N GLU A 186 -1.13 -19.13 10.57
CA GLU A 186 -1.08 -20.60 10.77
C GLU A 186 -2.46 -21.14 11.18
N LYS A 187 -3.14 -20.45 12.08
CA LYS A 187 -4.51 -20.80 12.46
C LYS A 187 -5.47 -20.74 11.27
N GLN A 188 -5.39 -19.66 10.49
CA GLN A 188 -6.20 -19.51 9.27
C GLN A 188 -5.87 -20.60 8.23
N PHE A 189 -4.61 -20.98 8.06
CA PHE A 189 -4.23 -22.08 7.16
C PHE A 189 -4.80 -23.42 7.62
N GLN A 190 -4.86 -23.67 8.94
CA GLN A 190 -5.48 -24.89 9.48
C GLN A 190 -7.00 -24.87 9.29
N GLU A 191 -7.64 -23.73 9.52
CA GLU A 191 -9.08 -23.55 9.34
C GLU A 191 -9.49 -23.59 7.85
N ASN A 192 -8.67 -22.97 6.97
CA ASN A 192 -8.87 -22.91 5.52
C ASN A 192 -8.32 -24.12 4.77
N ASN A 193 -7.73 -25.12 5.44
CA ASN A 193 -7.58 -26.47 4.90
C ASN A 193 -8.96 -27.11 4.64
N LEU A 194 -9.85 -26.28 4.11
CA LEU A 194 -11.03 -26.72 3.41
C LEU A 194 -10.54 -27.62 2.28
N LYS A 195 -10.66 -28.93 2.49
CA LYS A 195 -10.70 -29.86 1.38
C LYS A 195 -11.59 -29.20 0.32
N PRO A 196 -11.29 -29.35 -0.98
CA PRO A 196 -12.20 -28.89 -2.02
C PRO A 196 -13.58 -29.35 -1.60
N SER A 197 -14.32 -28.51 -0.92
CA SER A 197 -15.66 -28.84 -0.51
C SER A 197 -16.48 -28.62 -1.76
N ASN A 198 -17.27 -29.61 -2.19
CA ASN A 198 -18.30 -29.43 -3.20
C ASN A 198 -19.39 -28.44 -2.72
N VAL A 199 -19.10 -27.66 -1.68
CA VAL A 199 -20.00 -26.66 -1.11
C VAL A 199 -19.54 -25.31 -1.59
N TYR A 200 -20.31 -24.71 -2.47
CA TYR A 200 -20.15 -23.31 -2.87
C TYR A 200 -20.23 -22.40 -1.62
N PRO A 201 -19.37 -21.38 -1.50
CA PRO A 201 -19.53 -20.40 -0.45
C PRO A 201 -20.93 -19.75 -0.55
N LYS A 202 -21.56 -19.54 0.61
CA LYS A 202 -22.84 -18.81 0.66
C LYS A 202 -22.54 -17.34 0.39
N LEU A 203 -22.71 -16.93 -0.85
CA LEU A 203 -22.52 -15.58 -1.31
C LEU A 203 -23.75 -15.14 -2.09
N SER A 204 -24.41 -14.08 -1.61
CA SER A 204 -25.52 -13.46 -2.31
C SER A 204 -25.41 -11.94 -2.25
N GLY A 205 -25.92 -11.27 -3.26
CA GLY A 205 -25.92 -9.82 -3.38
C GLY A 205 -27.08 -9.35 -4.24
N GLU A 206 -27.30 -8.03 -4.29
CA GLU A 206 -28.27 -7.45 -5.23
C GLU A 206 -27.56 -7.01 -6.50
N ASP A 207 -28.12 -7.32 -7.65
CA ASP A 207 -27.66 -6.80 -8.93
C ASP A 207 -28.06 -5.31 -9.12
N THR A 208 -27.65 -4.72 -10.22
CA THR A 208 -27.96 -3.31 -10.55
C THR A 208 -29.45 -3.02 -10.73
N THR A 209 -30.30 -4.04 -10.78
CA THR A 209 -31.77 -3.92 -10.85
C THR A 209 -32.44 -4.10 -9.49
N GLY A 210 -31.67 -4.46 -8.45
CA GLY A 210 -32.15 -4.77 -7.11
C GLY A 210 -32.62 -6.22 -6.93
N LYS A 211 -32.38 -7.09 -7.91
CA LYS A 211 -32.70 -8.51 -7.81
C LYS A 211 -31.60 -9.22 -7.03
N VAL A 212 -31.99 -10.07 -6.08
CA VAL A 212 -31.04 -10.90 -5.34
C VAL A 212 -30.48 -11.99 -6.26
N VAL A 213 -29.16 -12.04 -6.34
CA VAL A 213 -28.36 -13.06 -7.04
C VAL A 213 -27.61 -13.88 -6.01
N ASP A 214 -27.71 -15.19 -6.10
CA ASP A 214 -26.99 -16.15 -5.23
C ASP A 214 -25.98 -16.92 -6.08
N LEU A 215 -24.76 -17.09 -5.54
CA LEU A 215 -23.70 -17.81 -6.24
C LEU A 215 -24.10 -19.25 -6.61
N ASN A 216 -24.96 -19.88 -5.81
CA ASN A 216 -25.49 -21.20 -6.11
C ASN A 216 -26.33 -21.28 -7.41
N SER A 217 -26.83 -20.14 -7.91
CA SER A 217 -27.57 -20.12 -9.18
C SER A 217 -26.69 -20.41 -10.41
N PHE A 218 -25.36 -20.36 -10.24
CA PHE A 218 -24.37 -20.62 -11.28
C PHE A 218 -23.73 -22.01 -11.18
N LYS A 219 -24.31 -22.92 -10.41
CA LYS A 219 -23.83 -24.31 -10.32
C LYS A 219 -23.77 -24.96 -11.70
N GLY A 220 -22.65 -25.60 -12.01
CA GLY A 220 -22.39 -26.26 -13.28
C GLY A 220 -21.61 -25.40 -14.28
N SER A 221 -21.42 -24.11 -14.00
CA SER A 221 -20.58 -23.22 -14.79
C SER A 221 -19.30 -22.86 -14.04
N TRP A 222 -18.25 -22.51 -14.76
CA TRP A 222 -17.11 -21.82 -14.19
C TRP A 222 -17.52 -20.39 -13.84
N VAL A 223 -17.17 -19.92 -12.65
CA VAL A 223 -17.44 -18.53 -12.23
C VAL A 223 -16.13 -17.81 -12.03
N PHE A 224 -15.89 -16.79 -12.84
CA PHE A 224 -14.84 -15.80 -12.59
C PHE A 224 -15.43 -14.73 -11.67
N LEU A 225 -14.90 -14.66 -10.44
CA LEU A 225 -15.39 -13.74 -9.43
C LEU A 225 -14.39 -12.58 -9.31
N ASP A 226 -14.82 -11.36 -9.68
CA ASP A 226 -14.09 -10.12 -9.50
C ASP A 226 -14.67 -9.35 -8.32
N ILE A 227 -13.84 -9.03 -7.33
CA ILE A 227 -14.23 -8.27 -6.14
C ILE A 227 -13.52 -6.92 -6.17
N TRP A 228 -14.27 -5.85 -6.22
CA TRP A 228 -13.73 -4.50 -6.37
C TRP A 228 -14.49 -3.45 -5.56
N ALA A 229 -13.97 -2.22 -5.54
CA ALA A 229 -14.65 -1.05 -4.97
C ALA A 229 -14.22 0.23 -5.71
N THR A 230 -15.05 1.27 -5.65
CA THR A 230 -14.75 2.56 -6.30
C THR A 230 -13.53 3.27 -5.72
N TRP A 231 -13.19 3.02 -4.47
CA TRP A 231 -11.99 3.54 -3.79
C TRP A 231 -10.73 2.69 -4.03
N CYS A 232 -10.86 1.52 -4.61
CA CYS A 232 -9.72 0.65 -4.98
C CYS A 232 -9.19 1.06 -6.36
N ILE A 233 -8.26 2.00 -6.40
CA ILE A 233 -7.68 2.49 -7.66
C ILE A 233 -7.08 1.38 -8.52
N PRO A 234 -6.29 0.42 -7.98
CA PRO A 234 -5.81 -0.72 -8.77
C PRO A 234 -6.95 -1.55 -9.35
N CYS A 235 -7.99 -1.86 -8.56
CA CYS A 235 -9.14 -2.63 -9.04
C CYS A 235 -9.84 -1.92 -10.22
N CYS A 236 -10.03 -0.60 -10.11
CA CYS A 236 -10.60 0.18 -11.20
C CYS A 236 -9.73 0.14 -12.47
N GLY A 237 -8.40 0.04 -12.31
CA GLY A 237 -7.45 -0.14 -13.41
C GLY A 237 -7.56 -1.49 -14.10
N GLU A 238 -8.00 -2.53 -13.40
CA GLU A 238 -8.19 -3.90 -13.94
C GLU A 238 -9.48 -4.05 -14.76
N ILE A 239 -10.50 -3.22 -14.54
CA ILE A 239 -11.82 -3.32 -15.21
C ILE A 239 -11.71 -3.46 -16.74
N PRO A 240 -10.88 -2.68 -17.47
CA PRO A 240 -10.75 -2.82 -18.92
C PRO A 240 -10.22 -4.21 -19.34
N PHE A 241 -9.32 -4.80 -18.54
CA PHE A 241 -8.72 -6.10 -18.82
C PHE A 241 -9.72 -7.22 -18.54
N VAL A 242 -10.47 -7.15 -17.44
CA VAL A 242 -11.56 -8.08 -17.10
C VAL A 242 -12.63 -8.05 -18.21
N SER A 243 -13.05 -6.85 -18.65
CA SER A 243 -14.03 -6.71 -19.75
C SER A 243 -13.50 -7.26 -21.08
N ALA A 244 -12.20 -7.15 -21.37
CA ALA A 244 -11.59 -7.71 -22.56
C ALA A 244 -11.53 -9.25 -22.49
N MET A 245 -11.29 -9.81 -21.30
CA MET A 245 -11.29 -11.25 -21.06
C MET A 245 -12.69 -11.83 -21.18
N GLU A 246 -13.71 -11.17 -20.61
CA GLU A 246 -15.12 -11.55 -20.74
C GLU A 246 -15.53 -11.67 -22.21
N LYS A 247 -15.18 -10.67 -23.03
CA LYS A 247 -15.46 -10.71 -24.49
C LYS A 247 -14.75 -11.85 -25.21
N LYS A 248 -13.53 -12.21 -24.80
CA LYS A 248 -12.78 -13.32 -25.42
C LYS A 248 -13.38 -14.69 -25.09
N LEU A 249 -14.03 -14.80 -23.94
CA LEU A 249 -14.65 -16.03 -23.43
C LEU A 249 -16.16 -16.03 -23.65
N GLU A 250 -16.67 -15.11 -24.46
CA GLU A 250 -18.09 -15.08 -24.84
C GLU A 250 -18.47 -16.38 -25.59
N GLY A 251 -19.46 -17.09 -25.07
CA GLY A 251 -19.89 -18.40 -25.60
C GLY A 251 -19.25 -19.61 -24.91
N GLU A 252 -18.28 -19.41 -24.03
CA GLU A 252 -17.74 -20.47 -23.18
C GLU A 252 -18.59 -20.66 -21.91
N GLU A 253 -18.44 -21.81 -21.23
CA GLU A 253 -19.15 -22.10 -19.97
C GLU A 253 -18.58 -21.36 -18.77
N VAL A 254 -18.32 -20.05 -18.92
CA VAL A 254 -17.77 -19.16 -17.90
C VAL A 254 -18.71 -18.00 -17.64
N VAL A 255 -19.07 -17.80 -16.39
CA VAL A 255 -19.86 -16.65 -15.94
C VAL A 255 -18.91 -15.64 -15.27
N PHE A 256 -18.95 -14.40 -15.72
CA PHE A 256 -18.23 -13.29 -15.07
C PHE A 256 -19.16 -12.62 -14.07
N LEU A 257 -18.74 -12.61 -12.80
CA LEU A 257 -19.50 -12.03 -11.71
C LEU A 257 -18.64 -10.98 -11.01
N SER A 258 -18.97 -9.71 -11.21
CA SER A 258 -18.26 -8.58 -10.62
C SER A 258 -19.05 -8.06 -9.42
N ILE A 259 -18.41 -8.03 -8.24
CA ILE A 259 -19.03 -7.65 -6.95
C ILE A 259 -18.36 -6.39 -6.43
N SER A 260 -19.15 -5.32 -6.30
CA SER A 260 -18.70 -4.15 -5.53
C SER A 260 -18.91 -4.38 -4.05
N VAL A 261 -17.87 -4.03 -3.26
CA VAL A 261 -17.95 -3.99 -1.79
C VAL A 261 -18.13 -2.56 -1.27
N ASP A 262 -18.57 -1.64 -2.11
CA ASP A 262 -18.92 -0.28 -1.68
C ASP A 262 -20.12 -0.29 -0.74
N GLU A 263 -20.03 0.43 0.37
CA GLU A 263 -21.17 0.58 1.32
C GLU A 263 -22.30 1.44 0.75
N ASP A 264 -21.95 2.44 -0.07
CA ASP A 264 -22.93 3.34 -0.70
C ASP A 264 -23.27 2.87 -2.11
N LYS A 265 -24.48 2.29 -2.26
CA LYS A 265 -25.01 1.79 -3.56
C LYS A 265 -25.12 2.87 -4.66
N ARG A 266 -24.94 4.16 -4.32
CA ARG A 266 -24.99 5.28 -5.29
C ARG A 266 -23.65 5.57 -5.94
N ARG A 267 -22.61 4.91 -5.52
CA ARG A 267 -21.28 4.99 -6.09
C ARG A 267 -21.09 3.89 -7.11
#